data_521bde88a776807d59879fc59d6f69ae
#
_entry.id   521bde88a776807d59879fc59d6f69ae
#
_cell.length_a   1.000
_cell.length_b   1.000
_cell.length_c   1.000
_cell.angle_alpha   90.00
_cell.angle_beta   90.00
_cell.angle_gamma   90.00
#
_symmetry.space_group_name_H-M   'P 1'
#
loop_
_entity.id
_entity.type
_entity.pdbx_description
1 polymer ?
#
loop_
_entity_poly.entity_id
_entity_poly.type
_entity_poly.pdbx_seq_one_letter_code
_entity_poly.pdbx_strand_id
1 'polypeptide(L)'
;MLKVEGLNAGYGSVNILWDIGFEVKDGEIVAILGSNGAGKTTMVRTITGMVKASSGKVEFNGEDLSGKSSRVILDSGIVQVPEGRQLFTEMTVLENLELGAFNKETKAHFAENLEKCYNWFPKLRERAKQAAGTLSGGEQQMVAAVMMMLLA
;
A
#
# COMPACT_ATOMS: atom_id res chain seq x y z
N MET A 1 11.28 9.80 -3.90
CA MET A 1 10.46 10.55 -4.89
C MET A 1 9.82 9.58 -5.88
N LEU A 2 8.50 9.68 -6.14
CA LEU A 2 7.77 8.92 -7.17
C LEU A 2 7.49 9.83 -8.37
N LYS A 3 7.77 9.36 -9.58
CA LYS A 3 7.46 10.05 -10.83
C LYS A 3 6.70 9.14 -11.78
N VAL A 4 5.60 9.64 -12.33
CA VAL A 4 4.75 8.94 -13.30
C VAL A 4 4.64 9.80 -14.54
N GLU A 5 4.92 9.22 -15.72
CA GLU A 5 4.93 9.95 -17.00
C GLU A 5 4.21 9.14 -18.06
N GLY A 6 3.22 9.77 -18.71
CA GLY A 6 2.51 9.21 -19.85
C GLY A 6 1.84 7.88 -19.60
N LEU A 7 1.42 7.60 -18.34
CA LEU A 7 0.91 6.29 -17.94
C LEU A 7 -0.43 5.99 -18.57
N ASN A 8 -0.49 4.90 -19.33
CA ASN A 8 -1.70 4.34 -19.91
C ASN A 8 -1.92 2.92 -19.38
N ALA A 9 -3.13 2.60 -18.97
CA ALA A 9 -3.48 1.26 -18.46
C ALA A 9 -4.99 1.00 -18.54
N GLY A 10 -5.36 -0.28 -18.48
CA GLY A 10 -6.76 -0.70 -18.51
C GLY A 10 -6.92 -2.20 -18.28
N TYR A 11 -8.09 -2.70 -18.56
CA TYR A 11 -8.46 -4.11 -18.40
C TYR A 11 -8.90 -4.70 -19.74
N GLY A 12 -8.22 -5.74 -20.21
CA GLY A 12 -8.46 -6.32 -21.53
C GLY A 12 -8.30 -5.30 -22.63
N SER A 13 -9.34 -5.06 -23.42
CA SER A 13 -9.35 -4.06 -24.51
C SER A 13 -9.80 -2.66 -24.06
N VAL A 14 -10.17 -2.47 -22.79
CA VAL A 14 -10.69 -1.20 -22.28
C VAL A 14 -9.61 -0.41 -21.59
N ASN A 15 -9.17 0.69 -22.18
CA ASN A 15 -8.28 1.64 -21.51
C ASN A 15 -9.07 2.50 -20.52
N ILE A 16 -8.49 2.64 -19.32
CA ILE A 16 -9.04 3.43 -18.20
C ILE A 16 -8.18 4.67 -17.94
N LEU A 17 -6.86 4.51 -18.02
CA LEU A 17 -5.90 5.59 -17.82
C LEU A 17 -5.36 6.05 -19.16
N TRP A 18 -5.33 7.35 -19.35
CA TRP A 18 -4.87 8.00 -20.56
C TRP A 18 -3.88 9.10 -20.22
N ASP A 19 -2.61 8.89 -20.60
CA ASP A 19 -1.53 9.87 -20.50
C ASP A 19 -1.41 10.51 -19.09
N ILE A 20 -1.51 9.69 -18.04
CA ILE A 20 -1.43 10.16 -16.66
C ILE A 20 0.01 10.52 -16.31
N GLY A 21 0.21 11.74 -15.82
CA GLY A 21 1.51 12.21 -15.34
C GLY A 21 1.39 12.99 -14.04
N PHE A 22 2.26 12.68 -13.07
CA PHE A 22 2.41 13.43 -11.81
C PHE A 22 3.71 13.04 -11.12
N GLU A 23 4.07 13.82 -10.10
CA GLU A 23 5.24 13.60 -9.27
C GLU A 23 4.84 13.73 -7.80
N VAL A 24 5.44 12.91 -6.93
CA VAL A 24 5.33 13.00 -5.48
C VAL A 24 6.75 13.08 -4.91
N LYS A 25 7.07 14.19 -4.27
CA LYS A 25 8.38 14.44 -3.66
C LYS A 25 8.49 13.78 -2.30
N ASP A 26 9.71 13.65 -1.80
CA ASP A 26 9.94 13.09 -0.47
C ASP A 26 9.26 13.99 0.60
N GLY A 27 8.54 13.37 1.52
CA GLY A 27 7.77 14.04 2.56
C GLY A 27 6.48 14.72 2.08
N GLU A 28 6.12 14.59 0.81
CA GLU A 28 4.91 15.19 0.24
C GLU A 28 3.70 14.26 0.40
N ILE A 29 2.54 14.85 0.68
CA ILE A 29 1.23 14.17 0.64
C ILE A 29 0.46 14.68 -0.56
N VAL A 30 0.14 13.79 -1.49
CA VAL A 30 -0.63 14.09 -2.69
C VAL A 30 -2.01 13.44 -2.61
N ALA A 31 -3.07 14.21 -2.85
CA ALA A 31 -4.44 13.72 -2.94
C ALA A 31 -4.90 13.62 -4.40
N ILE A 32 -5.42 12.45 -4.78
CA ILE A 32 -6.00 12.21 -6.09
C ILE A 32 -7.52 12.31 -5.99
N LEU A 33 -8.08 13.32 -6.63
CA LEU A 33 -9.50 13.59 -6.63
C LEU A 33 -10.14 13.20 -7.96
N GLY A 34 -11.41 12.78 -7.93
CA GLY A 34 -12.18 12.41 -9.10
C GLY A 34 -13.44 11.63 -8.73
N SER A 35 -14.41 11.58 -9.65
CA SER A 35 -15.65 10.82 -9.50
C SER A 35 -15.39 9.30 -9.37
N ASN A 36 -16.42 8.55 -8.97
CA ASN A 36 -16.37 7.09 -9.03
C ASN A 36 -16.23 6.66 -10.51
N GLY A 37 -15.32 5.70 -10.75
CA GLY A 37 -15.01 5.27 -12.11
C GLY A 37 -13.96 6.11 -12.85
N ALA A 38 -13.44 7.20 -12.27
CA ALA A 38 -12.42 8.06 -12.92
C ALA A 38 -11.01 7.41 -13.03
N GLY A 39 -10.84 6.14 -12.64
CA GLY A 39 -9.59 5.42 -12.78
C GLY A 39 -8.63 5.52 -11.57
N LYS A 40 -9.00 6.18 -10.45
CA LYS A 40 -8.14 6.33 -9.28
C LYS A 40 -7.56 5.01 -8.76
N THR A 41 -8.41 4.01 -8.55
CA THR A 41 -8.02 2.68 -8.11
C THR A 41 -7.16 1.97 -9.16
N THR A 42 -7.49 2.11 -10.45
CA THR A 42 -6.70 1.55 -11.56
C THR A 42 -5.30 2.14 -11.58
N MET A 43 -5.17 3.45 -11.37
CA MET A 43 -3.88 4.13 -11.33
C MET A 43 -2.99 3.60 -10.19
N VAL A 44 -3.53 3.53 -8.95
CA VAL A 44 -2.79 2.97 -7.81
C VAL A 44 -2.39 1.52 -8.08
N ARG A 45 -3.31 0.69 -8.60
CA ARG A 45 -3.01 -0.71 -8.98
C ARG A 45 -1.98 -0.83 -10.09
N THR A 46 -1.90 0.14 -10.99
CA THR A 46 -0.89 0.15 -12.05
C THR A 46 0.48 0.50 -11.49
N ILE A 47 0.57 1.50 -10.62
CA ILE A 47 1.81 1.89 -9.94
C ILE A 47 2.35 0.75 -9.07
N THR A 48 1.47 -0.01 -8.42
CA THR A 48 1.85 -1.17 -7.57
C THR A 48 2.00 -2.47 -8.34
N GLY A 49 1.92 -2.45 -9.68
CA GLY A 49 2.14 -3.60 -10.55
C GLY A 49 1.03 -4.65 -10.55
N MET A 50 -0.13 -4.35 -9.95
CA MET A 50 -1.31 -5.22 -9.99
C MET A 50 -2.04 -5.16 -11.33
N VAL A 51 -1.94 -4.03 -12.03
CA VAL A 51 -2.45 -3.82 -13.39
C VAL A 51 -1.25 -3.47 -14.27
N LYS A 52 -1.12 -4.13 -15.41
CA LYS A 52 -0.02 -3.87 -16.33
C LYS A 52 -0.28 -2.58 -17.10
N ALA A 53 0.69 -1.67 -17.07
CA ALA A 53 0.68 -0.51 -17.95
C ALA A 53 0.80 -0.93 -19.43
N SER A 54 0.05 -0.29 -20.32
CA SER A 54 0.20 -0.46 -21.77
C SER A 54 1.31 0.43 -22.33
N SER A 55 1.54 1.58 -21.72
CA SER A 55 2.67 2.48 -22.00
C SER A 55 2.87 3.47 -20.85
N GLY A 56 3.94 4.26 -20.92
CA GLY A 56 4.33 5.22 -19.90
C GLY A 56 5.41 4.69 -18.98
N LYS A 57 5.84 5.53 -18.03
CA LYS A 57 6.92 5.25 -17.10
C LYS A 57 6.49 5.47 -15.67
N VAL A 58 6.91 4.58 -14.79
CA VAL A 58 6.82 4.72 -13.33
C VAL A 58 8.24 4.62 -12.77
N GLU A 59 8.72 5.69 -12.16
CA GLU A 59 10.05 5.76 -11.56
C GLU A 59 9.93 6.04 -10.07
N PHE A 60 10.67 5.29 -9.25
CA PHE A 60 10.73 5.50 -7.81
C PHE A 60 12.19 5.57 -7.35
N ASN A 61 12.55 6.67 -6.69
CA ASN A 61 13.91 6.95 -6.21
C ASN A 61 15.01 6.78 -7.29
N GLY A 62 14.69 7.13 -8.55
CA GLY A 62 15.61 6.99 -9.70
C GLY A 62 15.61 5.61 -10.36
N GLU A 63 14.89 4.64 -9.82
CA GLU A 63 14.74 3.31 -10.42
C GLU A 63 13.47 3.22 -11.29
N ASP A 64 13.61 2.70 -12.51
CA ASP A 64 12.47 2.44 -13.39
C ASP A 64 11.76 1.13 -12.98
N LEU A 65 10.54 1.29 -12.48
CA LEU A 65 9.67 0.20 -12.06
C LEU A 65 8.62 -0.19 -13.11
N SER A 66 8.67 0.40 -14.31
CA SER A 66 7.71 0.14 -15.38
C SER A 66 7.68 -1.34 -15.75
N GLY A 67 6.51 -1.97 -15.67
CA GLY A 67 6.32 -3.38 -15.99
C GLY A 67 6.96 -4.39 -15.03
N LYS A 68 7.53 -3.94 -13.92
CA LYS A 68 8.02 -4.82 -12.85
C LYS A 68 6.85 -5.53 -12.17
N SER A 69 7.13 -6.67 -11.55
CA SER A 69 6.13 -7.39 -10.76
C SER A 69 5.81 -6.65 -9.46
N SER A 70 4.60 -6.85 -8.92
CA SER A 70 4.18 -6.27 -7.63
C SER A 70 5.16 -6.59 -6.50
N ARG A 71 5.84 -7.76 -6.56
CA ARG A 71 6.84 -8.14 -5.57
C ARG A 71 8.07 -7.23 -5.64
N VAL A 72 8.60 -6.96 -6.82
CA VAL A 72 9.75 -6.06 -7.01
C VAL A 72 9.40 -4.63 -6.59
N ILE A 73 8.19 -4.18 -6.91
CA ILE A 73 7.70 -2.85 -6.54
C ILE A 73 7.55 -2.72 -5.02
N LEU A 74 7.04 -3.76 -4.36
CA LEU A 74 6.98 -3.83 -2.90
C LEU A 74 8.38 -3.76 -2.28
N ASP A 75 9.31 -4.57 -2.78
CA ASP A 75 10.68 -4.63 -2.28
C ASP A 75 11.44 -3.31 -2.52
N SER A 76 11.00 -2.44 -3.45
CA SER A 76 11.52 -1.08 -3.64
C SER A 76 10.97 -0.06 -2.63
N GLY A 77 9.96 -0.43 -1.81
CA GLY A 77 9.37 0.41 -0.77
C GLY A 77 8.01 1.04 -1.13
N ILE A 78 7.40 0.67 -2.25
CA ILE A 78 6.04 1.12 -2.59
C ILE A 78 5.03 0.12 -2.04
N VAL A 79 4.23 0.56 -1.06
CA VAL A 79 3.16 -0.25 -0.47
C VAL A 79 1.79 0.38 -0.72
N GLN A 80 0.78 -0.46 -0.81
CA GLN A 80 -0.62 -0.03 -0.96
C GLN A 80 -1.45 -0.56 0.19
N VAL A 81 -2.15 0.32 0.90
CA VAL A 81 -3.23 -0.08 1.81
C VAL A 81 -4.46 -0.41 0.97
N PRO A 82 -4.94 -1.67 0.97
CA PRO A 82 -6.03 -2.09 0.10
C PRO A 82 -7.37 -1.47 0.53
N GLU A 83 -8.25 -1.27 -0.44
CA GLU A 83 -9.65 -1.01 -0.16
C GLU A 83 -10.29 -2.22 0.55
N GLY A 84 -11.20 -1.97 1.49
CA GLY A 84 -11.87 -3.03 2.24
C GLY A 84 -11.01 -3.65 3.36
N ARG A 85 -9.89 -3.00 3.70
CA ARG A 85 -9.00 -3.33 4.84
C ARG A 85 -8.28 -4.68 4.72
N GLN A 86 -8.96 -5.73 4.27
CA GLN A 86 -8.45 -7.09 4.01
C GLN A 86 -7.70 -7.70 5.21
N LEU A 87 -8.26 -7.54 6.41
CA LEU A 87 -7.74 -8.15 7.63
C LEU A 87 -8.20 -9.60 7.76
N PHE A 88 -7.41 -10.39 8.47
CA PHE A 88 -7.81 -11.70 8.97
C PHE A 88 -8.66 -11.51 10.24
N THR A 89 -9.97 -11.47 10.07
CA THR A 89 -10.92 -11.05 11.12
C THR A 89 -10.93 -11.93 12.35
N GLU A 90 -10.66 -13.22 12.18
CA GLU A 90 -10.61 -14.21 13.27
C GLU A 90 -9.28 -14.18 14.04
N MET A 91 -8.24 -13.54 13.47
CA MET A 91 -6.96 -13.37 14.13
C MET A 91 -6.97 -12.10 15.00
N THR A 92 -6.13 -12.08 16.01
CA THR A 92 -5.92 -10.91 16.84
C THR A 92 -5.28 -9.76 16.06
N VAL A 93 -5.34 -8.56 16.62
CA VAL A 93 -4.62 -7.39 16.08
C VAL A 93 -3.13 -7.70 15.91
N LEU A 94 -2.50 -8.24 16.95
CA LEU A 94 -1.06 -8.54 16.91
C LEU A 94 -0.73 -9.57 15.83
N GLU A 95 -1.48 -10.66 15.70
CA GLU A 95 -1.27 -11.66 14.66
C GLU A 95 -1.43 -11.08 13.25
N ASN A 96 -2.38 -10.16 13.03
CA ASN A 96 -2.48 -9.42 11.77
C ASN A 96 -1.22 -8.59 11.52
N LEU A 97 -0.71 -7.88 12.53
CA LEU A 97 0.50 -7.06 12.40
C LEU A 97 1.75 -7.92 12.14
N GLU A 98 1.85 -9.10 12.76
CA GLU A 98 2.94 -10.06 12.50
C GLU A 98 2.99 -10.53 11.04
N LEU A 99 1.82 -10.66 10.39
CA LEU A 99 1.75 -10.96 8.96
C LEU A 99 2.33 -9.84 8.08
N GLY A 100 2.33 -8.59 8.55
CA GLY A 100 3.00 -7.48 7.88
C GLY A 100 4.53 -7.64 7.84
N ALA A 101 5.13 -8.45 8.70
CA ALA A 101 6.57 -8.69 8.77
C ALA A 101 6.93 -10.11 8.31
N PHE A 102 6.39 -10.56 7.18
CA PHE A 102 6.53 -11.95 6.75
C PHE A 102 7.90 -12.29 6.12
N ASN A 103 8.63 -11.30 5.59
CA ASN A 103 9.95 -11.54 5.03
C ASN A 103 11.04 -11.54 6.11
N LYS A 104 12.22 -12.10 5.79
CA LYS A 104 13.31 -12.28 6.75
C LYS A 104 13.84 -10.94 7.29
N GLU A 105 13.89 -9.94 6.47
CA GLU A 105 14.42 -8.61 6.79
C GLU A 105 13.46 -7.84 7.70
N THR A 106 12.19 -7.74 7.32
CA THR A 106 11.16 -7.07 8.14
C THR A 106 10.94 -7.80 9.46
N LYS A 107 11.05 -9.15 9.48
CA LYS A 107 10.94 -9.95 10.69
C LYS A 107 12.06 -9.68 11.70
N ALA A 108 13.29 -9.42 11.22
CA ALA A 108 14.42 -9.10 12.09
C ALA A 108 14.22 -7.80 12.89
N HIS A 109 13.50 -6.83 12.32
CA HIS A 109 13.22 -5.53 12.92
C HIS A 109 11.78 -5.38 13.45
N PHE A 110 11.00 -6.45 13.44
CA PHE A 110 9.57 -6.40 13.76
C PHE A 110 9.28 -5.75 15.11
N ALA A 111 9.96 -6.16 16.18
CA ALA A 111 9.70 -5.64 17.53
C ALA A 111 9.96 -4.13 17.63
N GLU A 112 11.03 -3.64 17.03
CA GLU A 112 11.38 -2.21 17.00
C GLU A 112 10.35 -1.42 16.19
N ASN A 113 10.01 -1.91 15.01
CA ASN A 113 9.06 -1.23 14.12
C ASN A 113 7.64 -1.27 14.68
N LEU A 114 7.23 -2.36 15.33
CA LEU A 114 5.97 -2.48 16.04
C LEU A 114 5.84 -1.44 17.15
N GLU A 115 6.90 -1.23 17.94
CA GLU A 115 6.92 -0.20 18.99
C GLU A 115 6.75 1.22 18.40
N LYS A 116 7.41 1.53 17.27
CA LYS A 116 7.21 2.80 16.55
C LYS A 116 5.75 2.95 16.13
N CYS A 117 5.15 1.91 15.55
CA CYS A 117 3.75 1.91 15.14
C CYS A 117 2.79 2.09 16.33
N TYR A 118 3.05 1.46 17.46
CA TYR A 118 2.27 1.63 18.67
C TYR A 118 2.35 3.05 19.27
N ASN A 119 3.47 3.74 19.07
CA ASN A 119 3.59 5.15 19.45
C ASN A 119 2.72 6.06 18.59
N TRP A 120 2.54 5.74 17.30
CA TRP A 120 1.62 6.48 16.41
C TRP A 120 0.17 6.09 16.61
N PHE A 121 -0.09 4.81 16.93
CA PHE A 121 -1.43 4.24 17.09
C PHE A 121 -1.56 3.50 18.44
N PRO A 122 -1.59 4.19 19.60
CA PRO A 122 -1.61 3.56 20.94
C PRO A 122 -2.77 2.59 21.14
N LYS A 123 -3.90 2.85 20.50
CA LYS A 123 -5.09 1.99 20.52
C LYS A 123 -4.80 0.55 20.07
N LEU A 124 -3.89 0.35 19.12
CA LEU A 124 -3.56 -0.98 18.64
C LEU A 124 -2.79 -1.79 19.69
N ARG A 125 -1.98 -1.13 20.53
CA ARG A 125 -1.32 -1.76 21.68
C ARG A 125 -2.34 -2.24 22.71
N GLU A 126 -3.30 -1.37 23.08
CA GLU A 126 -4.36 -1.70 24.05
C GLU A 126 -5.18 -2.91 23.59
N ARG A 127 -5.38 -3.05 22.29
CA ARG A 127 -6.21 -4.06 21.65
C ARG A 127 -5.43 -5.20 21.00
N ALA A 128 -4.14 -5.31 21.25
CA ALA A 128 -3.25 -6.27 20.58
C ALA A 128 -3.76 -7.72 20.60
N LYS A 129 -4.42 -8.12 21.68
CA LYS A 129 -4.99 -9.48 21.89
C LYS A 129 -6.47 -9.60 21.45
N GLN A 130 -7.10 -8.53 20.98
CA GLN A 130 -8.48 -8.54 20.54
C GLN A 130 -8.57 -9.06 19.11
N ALA A 131 -9.61 -9.84 18.78
CA ALA A 131 -9.88 -10.27 17.41
C ALA A 131 -10.16 -9.07 16.50
N ALA A 132 -9.46 -9.00 15.36
CA ALA A 132 -9.51 -7.84 14.46
C ALA A 132 -10.92 -7.57 13.91
N GLY A 133 -11.73 -8.61 13.75
CA GLY A 133 -13.12 -8.50 13.30
C GLY A 133 -14.03 -7.74 14.26
N THR A 134 -13.68 -7.65 15.55
CA THR A 134 -14.47 -6.97 16.58
C THR A 134 -14.13 -5.48 16.74
N LEU A 135 -13.13 -4.99 16.02
CA LEU A 135 -12.73 -3.59 16.01
C LEU A 135 -13.71 -2.73 15.22
N SER A 136 -13.78 -1.45 15.58
CA SER A 136 -14.48 -0.45 14.78
C SER A 136 -13.84 -0.31 13.38
N GLY A 137 -14.59 0.20 12.41
CA GLY A 137 -14.09 0.37 11.04
C GLY A 137 -12.84 1.23 10.94
N GLY A 138 -12.71 2.26 11.77
CA GLY A 138 -11.50 3.09 11.83
C GLY A 138 -10.31 2.37 12.42
N GLU A 139 -10.50 1.58 13.48
CA GLU A 139 -9.45 0.77 14.09
C GLU A 139 -8.95 -0.34 13.15
N GLN A 140 -9.86 -0.98 12.42
CA GLN A 140 -9.48 -1.94 11.37
C GLN A 140 -8.64 -1.28 10.27
N GLN A 141 -8.96 -0.04 9.90
CA GLN A 141 -8.16 0.70 8.93
C GLN A 141 -6.75 1.03 9.46
N MET A 142 -6.63 1.35 10.76
CA MET A 142 -5.33 1.52 11.40
C MET A 142 -4.50 0.23 11.37
N VAL A 143 -5.10 -0.93 11.67
CA VAL A 143 -4.41 -2.23 11.57
C VAL A 143 -3.91 -2.45 10.14
N ALA A 144 -4.76 -2.26 9.12
CA ALA A 144 -4.37 -2.42 7.72
C ALA A 144 -3.23 -1.49 7.32
N ALA A 145 -3.27 -0.22 7.74
CA ALA A 145 -2.18 0.73 7.48
C ALA A 145 -0.87 0.28 8.12
N VAL A 146 -0.91 -0.11 9.41
CA VAL A 146 0.29 -0.55 10.14
C VAL A 146 0.86 -1.86 9.57
N MET A 147 0.02 -2.82 9.14
CA MET A 147 0.51 -4.01 8.43
C MET A 147 1.34 -3.62 7.20
N MET A 148 0.87 -2.66 6.41
CA MET A 148 1.60 -2.20 5.22
C MET A 148 2.89 -1.45 5.58
N MET A 149 2.90 -0.67 6.66
CA MET A 149 4.11 0.01 7.16
C MET A 149 5.17 -0.98 7.68
N LEU A 150 4.75 -2.12 8.20
CA LEU A 150 5.65 -3.18 8.66
C LEU A 150 6.20 -4.03 7.52
N LEU A 151 5.59 -3.96 6.31
CA LEU A 151 6.01 -4.63 5.09
C LEU A 151 7.16 -3.89 4.38
N ALA A 152 7.18 -2.56 4.47
CA ALA A 152 8.15 -1.67 3.83
C ALA A 152 9.39 -1.48 4.70
#